data_5d02f5e52bc6f89264d14704bd070a43
#
_entry.id   5d02f5e52bc6f89264d14704bd070a43
#
_cell.length_a   1.000
_cell.length_b   1.000
_cell.length_c   1.000
_cell.angle_alpha   90.00
_cell.angle_beta   90.00
_cell.angle_gamma   90.00
#
_symmetry.space_group_name_H-M   'P 1'
#
loop_
_entity.id
_entity.type
_entity.pdbx_description
1 polymer ?
#
loop_
_entity_poly.entity_id
_entity_poly.type
_entity_poly.pdbx_seq_one_letter_code
_entity_poly.pdbx_strand_id
1 'polypeptide(L)'
;MEKPNRNWASKREKKAQRLEKISNLLNGKYVETEKIVEVMEKLIAPGDKVVLEGDNQKQASFLSESLEKVDAEKVNDLHLIMSSISRPEHLNIFEKGIASKIDFSYAGAQSLRVAQMIEDGTMKLGDIHTYLELYGRLFIDLIPNVVLVAADKADKDGNLYTGFNTEETPTIIEAAAFKDGIVIVQVNEVVDSLPRVDIPGDWVDVVVKADKPYQLEALFTRDPQNITELQILMAMMAIKGIYAEHGVQSLNHGIGFNTAAIELLLPTYGESLGLKGKIAKNWVLNPHPTMIPAIESGWVESIHSFGGEVG
;
A
#
# COMPACT_ATOMS: atom_id res chain seq x y z
N MET A 1 7.10 39.99 8.32
CA MET A 1 6.91 38.65 7.72
C MET A 1 8.20 38.28 6.99
N GLU A 2 8.97 37.39 7.56
CA GLU A 2 10.10 36.80 6.81
C GLU A 2 9.56 36.00 5.62
N LYS A 3 10.12 36.27 4.44
CA LYS A 3 9.78 35.46 3.25
C LYS A 3 10.21 34.02 3.52
N PRO A 4 9.34 33.01 3.31
CA PRO A 4 9.74 31.62 3.47
C PRO A 4 10.97 31.33 2.62
N ASN A 5 12.02 30.89 3.27
CA ASN A 5 13.26 30.53 2.57
C ASN A 5 13.02 29.25 1.75
N ARG A 6 12.74 29.40 0.48
CA ARG A 6 12.59 28.28 -0.48
C ARG A 6 13.94 27.81 -1.01
N ASN A 7 14.90 27.64 -0.14
CA ASN A 7 16.22 27.19 -0.54
C ASN A 7 16.26 25.66 -0.66
N TRP A 8 16.11 25.18 -1.87
CA TRP A 8 16.25 23.75 -2.19
C TRP A 8 17.63 23.18 -1.85
N ALA A 9 18.68 23.98 -1.93
CA ALA A 9 20.02 23.57 -1.51
C ALA A 9 20.05 23.16 -0.04
N SER A 10 19.32 23.86 0.83
CA SER A 10 19.28 23.54 2.27
C SER A 10 18.61 22.20 2.58
N LYS A 11 17.64 21.77 1.79
CA LYS A 11 17.01 20.44 1.94
C LYS A 11 17.98 19.33 1.54
N ARG A 12 18.64 19.52 0.40
CA ARG A 12 19.66 18.60 -0.11
C ARG A 12 20.85 18.45 0.84
N GLU A 13 21.31 19.55 1.41
CA GLU A 13 22.34 19.56 2.44
C GLU A 13 21.90 18.81 3.71
N LYS A 14 20.66 19.03 4.18
CA LYS A 14 20.11 18.30 5.33
C LYS A 14 20.00 16.81 5.08
N LYS A 15 19.54 16.40 3.87
CA LYS A 15 19.53 14.99 3.46
C LYS A 15 20.94 14.40 3.49
N ALA A 16 21.92 15.09 2.89
CA ALA A 16 23.31 14.64 2.87
C ALA A 16 23.90 14.49 4.28
N GLN A 17 23.65 15.45 5.17
CA GLN A 17 24.11 15.39 6.57
C GLN A 17 23.46 14.22 7.34
N ARG A 18 22.20 13.88 7.06
CA ARG A 18 21.55 12.70 7.67
C ARG A 18 22.17 11.41 7.16
N LEU A 19 22.37 11.28 5.85
CA LEU A 19 22.97 10.10 5.24
C LEU A 19 24.44 9.90 5.69
N GLU A 20 25.19 10.99 5.90
CA GLU A 20 26.57 10.90 6.44
C GLU A 20 26.62 10.22 7.81
N LYS A 21 25.61 10.41 8.67
CA LYS A 21 25.57 9.77 10.01
C LYS A 21 25.51 8.24 9.97
N ILE A 22 25.12 7.67 8.85
CA ILE A 22 24.97 6.22 8.66
C ILE A 22 25.98 5.66 7.66
N SER A 23 26.86 6.48 7.10
CA SER A 23 27.81 6.07 6.04
C SER A 23 28.64 4.85 6.44
N ASN A 24 29.00 4.74 7.72
CA ASN A 24 29.74 3.60 8.26
C ASN A 24 28.90 2.34 8.52
N LEU A 25 27.58 2.43 8.41
CA LEU A 25 26.65 1.30 8.56
C LEU A 25 26.24 0.71 7.21
N LEU A 26 26.56 1.39 6.12
CA LEU A 26 26.16 0.99 4.78
C LEU A 26 27.32 0.33 4.02
N ASN A 27 26.95 -0.67 3.24
CA ASN A 27 27.79 -1.17 2.13
C ASN A 27 27.11 -0.75 0.81
N GLY A 28 27.61 0.34 0.20
CA GLY A 28 26.89 1.04 -0.85
C GLY A 28 25.60 1.63 -0.31
N LYS A 29 24.45 1.09 -0.73
CA LYS A 29 23.11 1.46 -0.20
C LYS A 29 22.55 0.43 0.79
N TYR A 30 23.25 -0.68 0.97
CA TYR A 30 22.76 -1.82 1.73
C TYR A 30 23.16 -1.72 3.20
N VAL A 31 22.21 -2.04 4.07
CA VAL A 31 22.40 -2.15 5.50
C VAL A 31 22.09 -3.58 5.96
N GLU A 32 22.84 -4.07 6.94
CA GLU A 32 22.54 -5.34 7.60
C GLU A 32 21.21 -5.27 8.34
N THR A 33 20.44 -6.34 8.27
CA THR A 33 19.07 -6.43 8.82
C THR A 33 19.00 -5.98 10.29
N GLU A 34 19.97 -6.38 11.12
CA GLU A 34 20.03 -6.08 12.55
C GLU A 34 20.36 -4.61 12.85
N LYS A 35 20.85 -3.87 11.85
CA LYS A 35 21.25 -2.47 11.99
C LYS A 35 20.16 -1.47 11.60
N ILE A 36 19.04 -1.93 11.08
CA ILE A 36 18.00 -1.05 10.53
C ILE A 36 17.42 -0.10 11.59
N VAL A 37 17.23 -0.55 12.83
CA VAL A 37 16.74 0.30 13.92
C VAL A 37 17.73 1.43 14.21
N GLU A 38 19.03 1.12 14.31
CA GLU A 38 20.08 2.13 14.47
C GLU A 38 20.13 3.14 13.31
N VAL A 39 19.92 2.65 12.07
CA VAL A 39 19.81 3.51 10.89
C VAL A 39 18.62 4.45 11.00
N MET A 40 17.45 3.95 11.38
CA MET A 40 16.25 4.76 11.57
C MET A 40 16.46 5.83 12.65
N GLU A 41 17.04 5.48 13.79
CA GLU A 41 17.33 6.42 14.88
C GLU A 41 18.28 7.56 14.48
N LYS A 42 19.18 7.32 13.51
CA LYS A 42 20.10 8.32 12.99
C LYS A 42 19.53 9.16 11.86
N LEU A 43 18.63 8.57 11.06
CA LEU A 43 18.06 9.22 9.87
C LEU A 43 16.76 9.99 10.17
N ILE A 44 15.90 9.45 11.01
CA ILE A 44 14.60 10.06 11.31
C ILE A 44 14.80 11.07 12.44
N ALA A 45 14.30 12.28 12.24
CA ALA A 45 14.37 13.35 13.26
C ALA A 45 13.00 13.55 13.91
N PRO A 46 12.95 14.02 15.17
CA PRO A 46 11.71 14.42 15.80
C PRO A 46 10.90 15.39 14.93
N GLY A 47 9.59 15.15 14.84
CA GLY A 47 8.67 15.96 14.03
C GLY A 47 8.70 15.69 12.51
N ASP A 48 9.46 14.70 12.04
CA ASP A 48 9.48 14.35 10.62
C ASP A 48 8.10 13.83 10.16
N LYS A 49 7.76 14.15 8.91
CA LYS A 49 6.69 13.49 8.15
C LYS A 49 7.26 12.18 7.60
N VAL A 50 6.72 11.08 8.07
CA VAL A 50 7.12 9.74 7.66
C VAL A 50 5.98 9.07 6.92
N VAL A 51 6.16 8.76 5.65
CA VAL A 51 5.23 7.90 4.92
C VAL A 51 5.62 6.46 5.18
N LEU A 52 4.69 5.68 5.69
CA LEU A 52 4.83 4.25 5.89
C LEU A 52 3.88 3.54 4.92
N GLU A 53 4.45 2.77 3.99
CA GLU A 53 3.64 1.98 3.06
C GLU A 53 2.85 0.94 3.83
N GLY A 54 1.55 1.13 3.88
CA GLY A 54 0.64 0.35 4.69
C GLY A 54 -0.59 -0.11 3.92
N ASP A 55 -0.50 -0.20 2.59
CA ASP A 55 -1.59 -0.74 1.79
C ASP A 55 -1.92 -2.17 2.23
N ASN A 56 -3.18 -2.55 2.10
CA ASN A 56 -3.65 -3.85 2.53
C ASN A 56 -3.02 -5.03 1.75
N GLN A 57 -2.56 -4.79 0.55
CA GLN A 57 -2.02 -5.81 -0.32
C GLN A 57 -0.50 -5.86 -0.30
N LYS A 58 0.16 -4.73 0.05
CA LYS A 58 1.60 -4.63 0.13
C LYS A 58 2.01 -3.69 1.25
N GLN A 59 2.86 -4.16 2.12
CA GLN A 59 3.20 -3.45 3.35
C GLN A 59 4.69 -3.48 3.62
N ALA A 60 5.21 -2.37 4.09
CA ALA A 60 6.55 -2.29 4.67
C ALA A 60 6.56 -2.88 6.10
N SER A 61 6.16 -4.15 6.24
CA SER A 61 5.93 -4.80 7.54
C SER A 61 7.18 -4.86 8.40
N PHE A 62 8.32 -5.24 7.85
CA PHE A 62 9.59 -5.28 8.56
C PHE A 62 10.05 -3.87 9.00
N LEU A 63 9.87 -2.86 8.15
CA LEU A 63 10.21 -1.48 8.50
C LEU A 63 9.26 -0.89 9.53
N SER A 64 7.96 -1.22 9.51
CA SER A 64 7.00 -0.78 10.52
C SER A 64 7.31 -1.40 11.90
N GLU A 65 7.62 -2.70 11.95
CA GLU A 65 8.06 -3.39 13.16
C GLU A 65 9.41 -2.86 13.67
N SER A 66 10.28 -2.40 12.77
CA SER A 66 11.56 -1.78 13.13
C SER A 66 11.37 -0.37 13.67
N LEU A 67 10.48 0.41 13.07
CA LEU A 67 10.12 1.74 13.57
C LEU A 67 9.48 1.67 14.97
N GLU A 68 8.70 0.65 15.25
CA GLU A 68 8.15 0.41 16.60
C GLU A 68 9.23 0.19 17.67
N LYS A 69 10.44 -0.22 17.28
CA LYS A 69 11.57 -0.55 18.20
C LYS A 69 12.54 0.61 18.42
N VAL A 70 12.39 1.73 17.72
CA VAL A 70 13.28 2.88 17.93
C VAL A 70 13.08 3.48 19.32
N ASP A 71 14.12 4.10 19.83
CA ASP A 71 14.09 4.83 21.08
C ASP A 71 13.27 6.13 20.94
N ALA A 72 12.15 6.22 21.66
CA ALA A 72 11.28 7.38 21.63
C ALA A 72 11.93 8.67 22.18
N GLU A 73 13.05 8.57 22.90
CA GLU A 73 13.83 9.75 23.31
C GLU A 73 14.58 10.36 22.11
N LYS A 74 14.90 9.55 21.09
CA LYS A 74 15.62 9.96 19.87
C LYS A 74 14.69 10.28 18.72
N VAL A 75 13.62 9.48 18.57
CA VAL A 75 12.67 9.57 17.46
C VAL A 75 11.26 9.70 18.05
N ASN A 76 10.69 10.88 17.96
CA ASN A 76 9.38 11.17 18.52
C ASN A 76 8.66 12.27 17.73
N ASP A 77 7.41 12.51 18.13
CA ASP A 77 6.52 13.53 17.53
C ASP A 77 6.37 13.36 15.99
N LEU A 78 6.49 12.12 15.50
CA LEU A 78 6.37 11.88 14.07
C LEU A 78 4.94 12.12 13.58
N HIS A 79 4.85 12.68 12.38
CA HIS A 79 3.62 12.76 11.63
C HIS A 79 3.59 11.59 10.63
N LEU A 80 2.90 10.52 10.97
CA LEU A 80 2.74 9.38 10.06
C LEU A 80 1.72 9.69 8.97
N ILE A 81 2.02 9.23 7.77
CA ILE A 81 1.16 9.32 6.60
C ILE A 81 1.10 7.93 5.98
N MET A 82 -0.09 7.39 5.79
CA MET A 82 -0.29 6.07 5.22
C MET A 82 -1.64 5.96 4.53
N SER A 83 -1.71 5.15 3.49
CA SER A 83 -2.98 4.91 2.78
C SER A 83 -3.92 4.06 3.63
N SER A 84 -3.40 3.08 4.34
CA SER A 84 -4.21 2.18 5.15
C SER A 84 -3.54 1.84 6.48
N ILE A 85 -4.31 1.89 7.57
CA ILE A 85 -3.91 1.41 8.90
C ILE A 85 -4.36 -0.04 9.02
N SER A 86 -3.64 -0.94 8.38
CA SER A 86 -4.05 -2.34 8.25
C SER A 86 -3.56 -3.23 9.40
N ARG A 87 -2.50 -2.85 10.09
CA ARG A 87 -1.83 -3.69 11.08
C ARG A 87 -1.81 -3.08 12.48
N PRO A 88 -1.85 -3.91 13.55
CA PRO A 88 -1.79 -3.41 14.93
C PRO A 88 -0.52 -2.61 15.24
N GLU A 89 0.65 -3.03 14.72
CA GLU A 89 1.93 -2.36 14.93
C GLU A 89 1.96 -0.92 14.42
N HIS A 90 1.17 -0.57 13.41
CA HIS A 90 1.04 0.81 12.97
C HIS A 90 0.53 1.73 14.08
N LEU A 91 -0.32 1.21 14.96
CA LEU A 91 -0.86 1.96 16.10
C LEU A 91 0.04 1.88 17.33
N ASN A 92 0.81 0.81 17.51
CA ASN A 92 1.77 0.69 18.61
C ASN A 92 2.82 1.80 18.58
N ILE A 93 3.18 2.31 17.39
CA ILE A 93 4.11 3.43 17.19
C ILE A 93 3.62 4.68 17.95
N PHE A 94 2.30 4.91 17.99
CA PHE A 94 1.69 6.03 18.75
C PHE A 94 1.69 5.76 20.25
N GLU A 95 1.32 4.56 20.69
CA GLU A 95 1.31 4.19 22.11
C GLU A 95 2.69 4.29 22.75
N LYS A 96 3.74 4.07 21.96
CA LYS A 96 5.14 4.22 22.41
C LYS A 96 5.65 5.68 22.37
N GLY A 97 4.83 6.63 21.94
CA GLY A 97 5.21 8.05 21.86
C GLY A 97 6.16 8.38 20.71
N ILE A 98 6.33 7.48 19.75
CA ILE A 98 7.18 7.69 18.56
C ILE A 98 6.47 8.59 17.56
N ALA A 99 5.18 8.38 17.34
CA ALA A 99 4.35 9.25 16.50
C ALA A 99 3.28 9.96 17.32
N SER A 100 2.86 11.13 16.86
CA SER A 100 1.83 11.96 17.53
C SER A 100 0.66 12.32 16.62
N LYS A 101 0.85 12.28 15.29
CA LYS A 101 -0.15 12.71 14.31
C LYS A 101 -0.23 11.74 13.15
N ILE A 102 -1.42 11.58 12.57
CA ILE A 102 -1.66 10.72 11.41
C ILE A 102 -2.54 11.39 10.35
N ASP A 103 -2.18 11.18 9.09
CA ASP A 103 -3.04 11.34 7.91
C ASP A 103 -3.18 9.98 7.23
N PHE A 104 -4.41 9.57 6.87
CA PHE A 104 -4.67 8.26 6.28
C PHE A 104 -5.92 8.26 5.40
N SER A 105 -6.15 7.15 4.66
CA SER A 105 -7.35 6.98 3.84
C SER A 105 -8.29 5.92 4.38
N TYR A 106 -7.75 4.83 4.95
CA TYR A 106 -8.53 3.70 5.41
C TYR A 106 -7.96 3.07 6.69
N ALA A 107 -8.80 2.73 7.64
CA ALA A 107 -8.37 2.13 8.91
C ALA A 107 -8.83 0.67 9.11
N GLY A 108 -9.79 0.19 8.34
CA GLY A 108 -10.26 -1.20 8.33
C GLY A 108 -10.55 -1.76 9.73
N ALA A 109 -9.96 -2.90 10.03
CA ALA A 109 -10.12 -3.58 11.31
C ALA A 109 -9.58 -2.77 12.51
N GLN A 110 -8.72 -1.78 12.28
CA GLN A 110 -8.14 -0.94 13.32
C GLN A 110 -9.00 0.31 13.64
N SER A 111 -10.12 0.54 12.95
CA SER A 111 -10.94 1.76 13.04
C SER A 111 -11.35 2.09 14.48
N LEU A 112 -11.75 1.09 15.27
CA LEU A 112 -12.17 1.31 16.65
C LEU A 112 -11.01 1.77 17.52
N ARG A 113 -9.83 1.15 17.38
CA ARG A 113 -8.62 1.52 18.13
C ARG A 113 -8.16 2.93 17.75
N VAL A 114 -8.20 3.28 16.45
CA VAL A 114 -7.92 4.64 15.97
C VAL A 114 -8.84 5.66 16.63
N ALA A 115 -10.16 5.40 16.64
CA ALA A 115 -11.13 6.29 17.26
C ALA A 115 -10.85 6.49 18.76
N GLN A 116 -10.56 5.43 19.49
CA GLN A 116 -10.20 5.48 20.92
C GLN A 116 -8.93 6.32 21.17
N MET A 117 -7.88 6.10 20.35
CA MET A 117 -6.61 6.85 20.49
C MET A 117 -6.74 8.33 20.16
N ILE A 118 -7.68 8.71 19.29
CA ILE A 118 -8.02 10.11 19.01
C ILE A 118 -8.79 10.70 20.21
N GLU A 119 -9.76 9.95 20.76
CA GLU A 119 -10.57 10.39 21.89
C GLU A 119 -9.74 10.62 23.16
N ASP A 120 -8.80 9.73 23.46
CA ASP A 120 -7.92 9.83 24.65
C ASP A 120 -6.71 10.76 24.44
N GLY A 121 -6.51 11.26 23.22
CA GLY A 121 -5.43 12.20 22.89
C GLY A 121 -4.07 11.55 22.62
N THR A 122 -3.97 10.24 22.58
CA THR A 122 -2.74 9.51 22.20
C THR A 122 -2.35 9.81 20.75
N MET A 123 -3.35 10.04 19.90
CA MET A 123 -3.17 10.32 18.48
C MET A 123 -3.92 11.60 18.08
N LYS A 124 -3.26 12.47 17.32
CA LYS A 124 -3.91 13.61 16.65
C LYS A 124 -4.26 13.23 15.23
N LEU A 125 -5.52 13.39 14.87
CA LEU A 125 -5.94 13.24 13.48
C LEU A 125 -5.49 14.48 12.68
N GLY A 126 -4.77 14.24 11.59
CA GLY A 126 -4.53 15.24 10.56
C GLY A 126 -5.76 15.37 9.68
N ASP A 127 -5.95 14.41 8.78
CA ASP A 127 -7.12 14.35 7.92
C ASP A 127 -7.37 12.89 7.48
N ILE A 128 -8.57 12.64 6.95
CA ILE A 128 -8.94 11.37 6.29
C ILE A 128 -9.15 11.68 4.82
N HIS A 129 -8.37 11.06 3.97
CA HIS A 129 -8.28 11.36 2.54
C HIS A 129 -8.92 10.27 1.68
N THR A 130 -9.31 10.62 0.47
CA THR A 130 -9.38 9.63 -0.60
C THR A 130 -7.96 9.25 -1.03
N TYR A 131 -7.75 8.07 -1.61
CA TYR A 131 -6.42 7.66 -2.08
C TYR A 131 -5.82 8.69 -3.06
N LEU A 132 -6.62 9.14 -4.03
CA LEU A 132 -6.17 10.10 -5.03
C LEU A 132 -5.76 11.44 -4.40
N GLU A 133 -6.53 11.92 -3.42
CA GLU A 133 -6.20 13.14 -2.68
C GLU A 133 -4.91 12.98 -1.88
N LEU A 134 -4.77 11.87 -1.14
CA LEU A 134 -3.57 11.59 -0.35
C LEU A 134 -2.32 11.63 -1.23
N TYR A 135 -2.35 10.93 -2.36
CA TYR A 135 -1.22 10.93 -3.30
C TYR A 135 -0.92 12.32 -3.85
N GLY A 136 -1.92 13.09 -4.20
CA GLY A 136 -1.73 14.49 -4.61
C GLY A 136 -1.07 15.34 -3.51
N ARG A 137 -1.49 15.16 -2.26
CA ARG A 137 -0.95 15.90 -1.12
C ARG A 137 0.49 15.54 -0.76
N LEU A 138 0.97 14.34 -1.07
CA LEU A 138 2.39 13.99 -0.92
C LEU A 138 3.31 14.91 -1.75
N PHE A 139 2.82 15.49 -2.84
CA PHE A 139 3.59 16.44 -3.66
C PHE A 139 3.36 17.91 -3.29
N ILE A 140 2.34 18.23 -2.51
CA ILE A 140 1.91 19.61 -2.24
C ILE A 140 2.30 20.05 -0.82
N ASP A 141 1.79 19.39 0.22
CA ASP A 141 1.91 19.80 1.61
C ASP A 141 2.25 18.67 2.60
N LEU A 142 1.87 17.44 2.29
CA LEU A 142 2.29 16.25 3.05
C LEU A 142 3.62 15.67 2.56
N ILE A 143 4.48 16.53 2.02
CA ILE A 143 5.78 16.15 1.45
C ILE A 143 6.59 15.37 2.50
N PRO A 144 6.97 14.10 2.21
CA PRO A 144 7.65 13.28 3.20
C PRO A 144 9.09 13.72 3.45
N ASN A 145 9.53 13.64 4.71
CA ASN A 145 10.94 13.72 5.07
C ASN A 145 11.62 12.36 4.91
N VAL A 146 10.91 11.31 5.26
CA VAL A 146 11.35 9.91 5.14
C VAL A 146 10.19 9.07 4.63
N VAL A 147 10.50 8.11 3.77
CA VAL A 147 9.55 7.09 3.35
C VAL A 147 10.08 5.69 3.66
N LEU A 148 9.20 4.83 4.13
CA LEU A 148 9.43 3.44 4.48
C LEU A 148 8.56 2.58 3.58
N VAL A 149 9.18 1.91 2.61
CA VAL A 149 8.45 1.18 1.55
C VAL A 149 8.97 -0.24 1.38
N ALA A 150 8.20 -1.07 0.70
CA ALA A 150 8.56 -2.45 0.38
C ALA A 150 8.72 -2.65 -1.13
N ALA A 151 9.70 -3.47 -1.52
CA ALA A 151 9.83 -4.01 -2.86
C ALA A 151 10.11 -5.52 -2.80
N ASP A 152 9.85 -6.23 -3.90
CA ASP A 152 10.13 -7.66 -3.94
C ASP A 152 11.63 -7.92 -4.03
N LYS A 153 12.30 -7.23 -4.97
CA LYS A 153 13.73 -7.43 -5.21
C LYS A 153 14.47 -6.12 -5.41
N ALA A 154 15.75 -6.14 -5.05
CA ALA A 154 16.71 -5.10 -5.45
C ALA A 154 17.94 -5.72 -6.12
N ASP A 155 18.56 -5.00 -7.06
CA ASP A 155 19.86 -5.34 -7.59
C ASP A 155 21.00 -4.63 -6.82
N LYS A 156 22.26 -4.94 -7.16
CA LYS A 156 23.45 -4.37 -6.51
C LYS A 156 23.54 -2.83 -6.55
N ASP A 157 22.88 -2.19 -7.51
CA ASP A 157 22.86 -0.74 -7.70
C ASP A 157 21.69 -0.07 -6.95
N GLY A 158 20.83 -0.89 -6.31
CA GLY A 158 19.64 -0.44 -5.57
C GLY A 158 18.44 -0.15 -6.46
N ASN A 159 18.46 -0.57 -7.73
CA ASN A 159 17.25 -0.58 -8.54
C ASN A 159 16.26 -1.56 -7.95
N LEU A 160 14.94 -1.26 -8.06
CA LEU A 160 13.91 -2.07 -7.43
C LEU A 160 12.96 -2.67 -8.46
N TYR A 161 12.55 -3.89 -8.15
CA TYR A 161 11.39 -4.56 -8.71
C TYR A 161 10.33 -4.67 -7.64
N THR A 162 9.16 -4.06 -7.86
CA THR A 162 8.09 -3.98 -6.87
C THR A 162 7.30 -5.27 -6.70
N GLY A 163 7.53 -6.26 -7.58
CA GLY A 163 6.81 -7.53 -7.58
C GLY A 163 5.54 -7.49 -8.43
N PHE A 164 4.61 -8.37 -8.11
CA PHE A 164 3.32 -8.45 -8.81
C PHE A 164 2.36 -7.33 -8.37
N ASN A 165 2.54 -6.83 -7.17
CA ASN A 165 1.75 -5.72 -6.63
C ASN A 165 2.65 -4.48 -6.49
N THR A 166 2.42 -3.50 -7.33
CA THR A 166 3.15 -2.24 -7.33
C THR A 166 2.56 -1.23 -6.34
N GLU A 167 1.21 -1.24 -6.23
CA GLU A 167 0.42 -0.34 -5.40
C GLU A 167 0.94 1.12 -5.41
N GLU A 168 1.10 1.69 -4.24
CA GLU A 168 1.49 3.09 -4.06
C GLU A 168 3.01 3.33 -4.03
N THR A 169 3.84 2.28 -4.06
CA THR A 169 5.31 2.39 -3.90
C THR A 169 5.94 3.44 -4.83
N PRO A 170 5.66 3.47 -6.15
CA PRO A 170 6.27 4.46 -7.04
C PRO A 170 5.89 5.88 -6.64
N THR A 171 4.63 6.14 -6.31
CA THR A 171 4.13 7.47 -5.93
C THR A 171 4.79 7.97 -4.65
N ILE A 172 4.92 7.11 -3.64
CA ILE A 172 5.56 7.44 -2.36
C ILE A 172 7.04 7.77 -2.57
N ILE A 173 7.77 6.92 -3.30
CA ILE A 173 9.20 7.12 -3.56
C ILE A 173 9.43 8.39 -4.38
N GLU A 174 8.65 8.60 -5.43
CA GLU A 174 8.76 9.79 -6.30
C GLU A 174 8.55 11.07 -5.49
N ALA A 175 7.52 11.10 -4.63
CA ALA A 175 7.23 12.26 -3.78
C ALA A 175 8.40 12.59 -2.84
N ALA A 176 9.08 11.57 -2.30
CA ALA A 176 10.27 11.76 -1.46
C ALA A 176 11.49 12.15 -2.29
N ALA A 177 11.83 11.38 -3.31
CA ALA A 177 13.04 11.55 -4.10
C ALA A 177 13.12 12.93 -4.76
N PHE A 178 12.01 13.43 -5.33
CA PHE A 178 11.98 14.74 -5.98
C PHE A 178 11.95 15.93 -5.03
N LYS A 179 11.78 15.70 -3.73
CA LYS A 179 11.73 16.75 -2.71
C LYS A 179 12.85 16.63 -1.66
N ASP A 180 13.90 15.89 -2.00
CA ASP A 180 15.05 15.64 -1.13
C ASP A 180 14.67 14.96 0.21
N GLY A 181 13.64 14.12 0.21
CA GLY A 181 13.32 13.18 1.29
C GLY A 181 14.22 11.95 1.24
N ILE A 182 14.25 11.18 2.32
CA ILE A 182 15.05 9.95 2.47
C ILE A 182 14.15 8.75 2.14
N VAL A 183 14.68 7.85 1.30
CA VAL A 183 13.98 6.65 0.86
C VAL A 183 14.65 5.42 1.45
N ILE A 184 13.93 4.72 2.34
CA ILE A 184 14.35 3.46 2.97
C ILE A 184 13.44 2.35 2.47
N VAL A 185 14.04 1.31 1.91
CA VAL A 185 13.32 0.21 1.25
C VAL A 185 13.65 -1.12 1.91
N GLN A 186 12.63 -1.86 2.33
CA GLN A 186 12.79 -3.29 2.61
C GLN A 186 12.61 -4.10 1.32
N VAL A 187 13.40 -5.15 1.16
CA VAL A 187 13.26 -6.09 0.05
C VAL A 187 13.21 -7.53 0.54
N ASN A 188 12.51 -8.40 -0.20
CA ASN A 188 12.51 -9.83 0.09
C ASN A 188 13.83 -10.47 -0.32
N GLU A 189 14.41 -10.02 -1.43
CA GLU A 189 15.59 -10.61 -2.01
C GLU A 189 16.51 -9.57 -2.67
N VAL A 190 17.83 -9.80 -2.59
CA VAL A 190 18.82 -9.06 -3.36
C VAL A 190 19.33 -9.98 -4.46
N VAL A 191 19.30 -9.54 -5.71
CA VAL A 191 19.61 -10.34 -6.90
C VAL A 191 20.62 -9.66 -7.80
N ASP A 192 21.26 -10.42 -8.68
CA ASP A 192 22.22 -9.87 -9.66
C ASP A 192 21.52 -9.12 -10.82
N SER A 193 20.29 -9.53 -11.15
CA SER A 193 19.50 -8.96 -12.24
C SER A 193 18.03 -8.99 -11.93
N LEU A 194 17.35 -7.88 -12.18
CA LEU A 194 15.91 -7.74 -12.01
C LEU A 194 15.15 -8.17 -13.27
N PRO A 195 13.90 -8.69 -13.12
CA PRO A 195 13.01 -8.92 -14.28
C PRO A 195 12.74 -7.64 -15.07
N ARG A 196 12.59 -6.54 -14.37
CA ARG A 196 12.48 -5.16 -14.88
C ARG A 196 12.84 -4.19 -13.76
N VAL A 197 13.17 -2.96 -14.11
CA VAL A 197 13.38 -1.89 -13.14
C VAL A 197 12.10 -1.07 -13.05
N ASP A 198 11.44 -1.11 -11.89
CA ASP A 198 10.26 -0.30 -11.60
C ASP A 198 10.65 1.04 -10.96
N ILE A 199 11.67 1.02 -10.10
CA ILE A 199 12.21 2.21 -9.43
C ILE A 199 13.74 2.27 -9.67
N PRO A 200 14.25 3.39 -10.20
CA PRO A 200 15.69 3.58 -10.37
C PRO A 200 16.41 3.64 -9.02
N GLY A 201 17.60 3.04 -8.96
CA GLY A 201 18.39 3.01 -7.73
C GLY A 201 18.77 4.38 -7.19
N ASP A 202 18.98 5.37 -8.06
CA ASP A 202 19.34 6.75 -7.65
C ASP A 202 18.19 7.49 -6.90
N TRP A 203 16.98 6.95 -6.90
CA TRP A 203 15.87 7.42 -6.06
C TRP A 203 15.89 6.79 -4.66
N VAL A 204 16.71 5.78 -4.42
CA VAL A 204 16.77 4.99 -3.20
C VAL A 204 18.02 5.32 -2.41
N ASP A 205 17.87 5.58 -1.11
CA ASP A 205 19.00 5.91 -0.23
C ASP A 205 19.49 4.71 0.58
N VAL A 206 18.57 3.89 1.10
CA VAL A 206 18.87 2.74 1.94
C VAL A 206 18.04 1.54 1.52
N VAL A 207 18.70 0.40 1.37
CA VAL A 207 18.06 -0.90 1.11
C VAL A 207 18.40 -1.86 2.25
N VAL A 208 17.37 -2.53 2.79
CA VAL A 208 17.52 -3.60 3.77
C VAL A 208 16.82 -4.86 3.30
N LYS A 209 17.50 -6.01 3.40
CA LYS A 209 16.83 -7.29 3.22
C LYS A 209 16.06 -7.61 4.49
N ALA A 210 14.74 -7.78 4.36
CA ALA A 210 13.92 -8.17 5.48
C ALA A 210 14.27 -9.59 5.96
N ASP A 211 14.17 -9.84 7.26
CA ASP A 211 14.37 -11.18 7.87
C ASP A 211 13.28 -12.16 7.43
N LYS A 212 12.09 -11.65 7.17
CA LYS A 212 10.94 -12.37 6.61
C LYS A 212 10.41 -11.60 5.40
N PRO A 213 10.22 -12.27 4.26
CA PRO A 213 9.57 -11.65 3.13
C PRO A 213 8.19 -11.13 3.51
N TYR A 214 7.83 -9.93 3.03
CA TYR A 214 6.44 -9.52 3.11
C TYR A 214 5.60 -10.48 2.27
N GLN A 215 4.40 -10.75 2.76
CA GLN A 215 3.42 -11.54 2.02
C GLN A 215 2.36 -10.59 1.48
N LEU A 216 1.92 -10.87 0.26
CA LEU A 216 0.73 -10.23 -0.24
C LEU A 216 -0.44 -10.70 0.61
N GLU A 217 -1.07 -9.77 1.32
CA GLU A 217 -2.30 -10.10 2.03
C GLU A 217 -3.43 -10.18 1.01
N ALA A 218 -4.04 -11.34 0.94
CA ALA A 218 -5.26 -11.55 0.18
C ALA A 218 -6.42 -10.81 0.88
N LEU A 219 -6.39 -9.49 0.85
CA LEU A 219 -7.35 -8.66 1.57
C LEU A 219 -8.79 -8.94 1.17
N PHE A 220 -8.93 -9.42 -0.01
CA PHE A 220 -10.19 -9.62 -0.66
C PHE A 220 -10.36 -11.06 -1.14
N THR A 221 -9.65 -12.00 -0.52
CA THR A 221 -9.94 -13.42 -0.73
C THR A 221 -11.35 -13.68 -0.25
N ARG A 222 -12.23 -13.71 -1.20
CA ARG A 222 -13.61 -14.09 -0.97
C ARG A 222 -13.66 -15.61 -1.01
N ASP A 223 -13.61 -16.23 0.15
CA ASP A 223 -13.89 -17.65 0.24
C ASP A 223 -15.36 -17.89 -0.20
N PRO A 224 -15.59 -18.57 -1.34
CA PRO A 224 -16.94 -18.81 -1.84
C PRO A 224 -17.83 -19.55 -0.84
N GLN A 225 -17.26 -20.29 0.11
CA GLN A 225 -17.98 -21.02 1.14
C GLN A 225 -18.70 -20.09 2.12
N ASN A 226 -18.30 -18.83 2.21
CA ASN A 226 -18.94 -17.83 3.05
C ASN A 226 -20.08 -17.08 2.35
N ILE A 227 -20.35 -17.37 1.07
CA ILE A 227 -21.48 -16.78 0.34
C ILE A 227 -22.78 -17.39 0.89
N THR A 228 -23.67 -16.54 1.39
CA THR A 228 -24.96 -16.94 1.97
C THR A 228 -26.02 -17.18 0.89
N GLU A 229 -27.06 -17.96 1.24
CA GLU A 229 -28.21 -18.18 0.35
C GLU A 229 -28.90 -16.86 -0.04
N LEU A 230 -28.93 -15.88 0.85
CA LEU A 230 -29.47 -14.55 0.55
C LEU A 230 -28.65 -13.84 -0.53
N GLN A 231 -27.33 -13.92 -0.47
CA GLN A 231 -26.45 -13.34 -1.47
C GLN A 231 -26.59 -14.04 -2.82
N ILE A 232 -26.76 -15.35 -2.83
CA ILE A 232 -27.07 -16.12 -4.04
C ILE A 232 -28.40 -15.65 -4.66
N LEU A 233 -29.45 -15.52 -3.85
CA LEU A 233 -30.74 -15.02 -4.32
C LEU A 233 -30.64 -13.59 -4.88
N MET A 234 -29.95 -12.70 -4.18
CA MET A 234 -29.71 -11.33 -4.64
C MET A 234 -28.94 -11.30 -5.97
N ALA A 235 -27.93 -12.15 -6.14
CA ALA A 235 -27.19 -12.27 -7.38
C ALA A 235 -28.06 -12.79 -8.54
N MET A 236 -28.90 -13.79 -8.30
CA MET A 236 -29.86 -14.28 -9.31
C MET A 236 -30.85 -13.17 -9.71
N MET A 237 -31.34 -12.40 -8.76
CA MET A 237 -32.22 -11.26 -9.03
C MET A 237 -31.50 -10.18 -9.82
N ALA A 238 -30.25 -9.86 -9.49
CA ALA A 238 -29.45 -8.88 -10.22
C ALA A 238 -29.18 -9.33 -11.66
N ILE A 239 -28.78 -10.58 -11.87
CA ILE A 239 -28.55 -11.13 -13.21
C ILE A 239 -29.83 -11.06 -14.07
N LYS A 240 -30.95 -11.50 -13.55
CA LYS A 240 -32.21 -11.55 -14.29
C LYS A 240 -32.89 -10.19 -14.40
N GLY A 241 -33.04 -9.49 -13.27
CA GLY A 241 -33.87 -8.27 -13.18
C GLY A 241 -33.14 -6.99 -13.49
N ILE A 242 -31.79 -7.01 -13.57
CA ILE A 242 -30.99 -5.84 -13.90
C ILE A 242 -30.14 -6.09 -15.13
N TYR A 243 -29.26 -7.09 -15.09
CA TYR A 243 -28.29 -7.26 -16.18
C TYR A 243 -28.95 -7.72 -17.47
N ALA A 244 -29.85 -8.69 -17.39
CA ALA A 244 -30.59 -9.18 -18.54
C ALA A 244 -31.60 -8.13 -19.06
N GLU A 245 -32.37 -7.53 -18.16
CA GLU A 245 -33.40 -6.56 -18.52
C GLU A 245 -32.83 -5.32 -19.21
N HIS A 246 -31.68 -4.84 -18.75
CA HIS A 246 -31.03 -3.66 -19.29
C HIS A 246 -29.88 -3.95 -20.26
N GLY A 247 -29.62 -5.22 -20.57
CA GLY A 247 -28.55 -5.61 -21.49
C GLY A 247 -27.16 -5.14 -21.04
N VAL A 248 -26.85 -5.23 -19.75
CA VAL A 248 -25.62 -4.70 -19.16
C VAL A 248 -24.40 -5.43 -19.72
N GLN A 249 -23.55 -4.71 -20.47
CA GLN A 249 -22.39 -5.28 -21.14
C GLN A 249 -21.11 -5.19 -20.31
N SER A 250 -20.99 -4.17 -19.48
CA SER A 250 -19.77 -3.88 -18.71
C SER A 250 -20.06 -3.85 -17.23
N LEU A 251 -19.21 -4.51 -16.46
CA LEU A 251 -19.30 -4.59 -15.01
C LEU A 251 -18.12 -3.88 -14.37
N ASN A 252 -18.36 -3.14 -13.29
CA ASN A 252 -17.35 -2.70 -12.36
C ASN A 252 -17.67 -3.33 -11.01
N HIS A 253 -16.98 -4.42 -10.68
CA HIS A 253 -17.24 -5.19 -9.47
C HIS A 253 -16.30 -4.76 -8.35
N GLY A 254 -16.89 -4.42 -7.21
CA GLY A 254 -16.17 -4.29 -5.96
C GLY A 254 -15.84 -5.64 -5.33
N ILE A 255 -15.36 -5.60 -4.10
CA ILE A 255 -14.80 -6.73 -3.35
C ILE A 255 -15.81 -7.50 -2.48
N GLY A 256 -17.09 -7.23 -2.56
CA GLY A 256 -18.11 -7.84 -1.68
C GLY A 256 -18.57 -9.24 -2.13
N PHE A 257 -19.08 -10.05 -1.20
CA PHE A 257 -19.66 -11.36 -1.48
C PHE A 257 -20.83 -11.32 -2.49
N ASN A 258 -21.58 -10.21 -2.55
CA ASN A 258 -22.67 -10.06 -3.52
C ASN A 258 -22.15 -10.09 -4.96
N THR A 259 -21.06 -9.38 -5.25
CA THR A 259 -20.42 -9.41 -6.57
C THR A 259 -19.76 -10.75 -6.85
N ALA A 260 -19.13 -11.37 -5.85
CA ALA A 260 -18.58 -12.72 -5.94
C ALA A 260 -19.67 -13.75 -6.33
N ALA A 261 -20.84 -13.66 -5.72
CA ALA A 261 -21.97 -14.53 -6.06
C ALA A 261 -22.43 -14.33 -7.52
N ILE A 262 -22.47 -13.08 -8.01
CA ILE A 262 -22.79 -12.79 -9.42
C ILE A 262 -21.76 -13.46 -10.35
N GLU A 263 -20.47 -13.27 -10.07
CA GLU A 263 -19.37 -13.83 -10.89
C GLU A 263 -19.49 -15.36 -11.01
N LEU A 264 -19.79 -16.05 -9.91
CA LEU A 264 -19.95 -17.50 -9.88
C LEU A 264 -21.25 -17.99 -10.54
N LEU A 265 -22.31 -17.17 -10.53
CA LEU A 265 -23.62 -17.55 -11.08
C LEU A 265 -23.74 -17.25 -12.58
N LEU A 266 -22.90 -16.39 -13.15
CA LEU A 266 -22.93 -16.13 -14.60
C LEU A 266 -22.73 -17.41 -15.44
N PRO A 267 -21.69 -18.24 -15.22
CA PRO A 267 -21.46 -19.45 -16.01
C PRO A 267 -22.42 -20.60 -15.70
N THR A 268 -23.29 -20.46 -14.73
CA THR A 268 -24.29 -21.49 -14.36
C THR A 268 -25.72 -20.99 -14.55
N TYR A 269 -26.22 -20.19 -13.64
CA TYR A 269 -27.57 -19.64 -13.71
C TYR A 269 -27.77 -18.72 -14.92
N GLY A 270 -26.82 -17.84 -15.20
CA GLY A 270 -26.88 -16.96 -16.37
C GLY A 270 -26.91 -17.74 -17.68
N GLU A 271 -26.13 -18.81 -17.78
CA GLU A 271 -26.14 -19.70 -18.96
C GLU A 271 -27.47 -20.44 -19.12
N SER A 272 -28.07 -20.91 -18.03
CA SER A 272 -29.41 -21.52 -18.06
C SER A 272 -30.50 -20.58 -18.56
N LEU A 273 -30.31 -19.27 -18.45
CA LEU A 273 -31.17 -18.24 -19.00
C LEU A 273 -30.82 -17.83 -20.43
N GLY A 274 -29.80 -18.44 -21.06
CA GLY A 274 -29.33 -18.12 -22.39
C GLY A 274 -28.72 -16.72 -22.53
N LEU A 275 -28.08 -16.21 -21.48
CA LEU A 275 -27.53 -14.86 -21.39
C LEU A 275 -26.08 -14.72 -21.81
N LYS A 276 -25.36 -15.83 -22.00
CA LYS A 276 -23.96 -15.81 -22.46
C LYS A 276 -23.81 -15.06 -23.78
N GLY A 277 -22.82 -14.19 -23.88
CA GLY A 277 -22.61 -13.31 -25.02
C GLY A 277 -23.60 -12.15 -25.18
N LYS A 278 -24.60 -12.03 -24.28
CA LYS A 278 -25.59 -10.96 -24.29
C LYS A 278 -25.38 -9.93 -23.18
N ILE A 279 -24.79 -10.33 -22.06
CA ILE A 279 -24.53 -9.48 -20.89
C ILE A 279 -23.13 -9.76 -20.32
N ALA A 280 -22.63 -8.87 -19.47
CA ALA A 280 -21.46 -9.05 -18.63
C ALA A 280 -20.20 -9.50 -19.42
N LYS A 281 -19.90 -8.86 -20.54
CA LYS A 281 -18.81 -9.22 -21.43
C LYS A 281 -17.49 -8.55 -21.07
N ASN A 282 -17.54 -7.35 -20.51
CA ASN A 282 -16.38 -6.54 -20.19
C ASN A 282 -16.32 -6.29 -18.69
N TRP A 283 -15.21 -6.66 -18.06
CA TRP A 283 -15.09 -6.55 -16.62
C TRP A 283 -13.97 -5.61 -16.21
N VAL A 284 -14.29 -4.73 -15.27
CA VAL A 284 -13.34 -3.94 -14.50
C VAL A 284 -13.47 -4.38 -13.05
N LEU A 285 -12.43 -4.92 -12.47
CA LEU A 285 -12.52 -5.50 -11.13
C LEU A 285 -11.15 -5.65 -10.45
N ASN A 286 -11.19 -5.80 -9.13
CA ASN A 286 -10.12 -6.42 -8.38
C ASN A 286 -10.15 -7.93 -8.64
N PRO A 287 -9.04 -8.55 -9.03
CA PRO A 287 -9.04 -9.97 -9.34
C PRO A 287 -9.34 -10.85 -8.12
N HIS A 288 -10.20 -11.86 -8.35
CA HIS A 288 -10.58 -12.84 -7.34
C HIS A 288 -10.72 -14.22 -7.96
N PRO A 289 -10.52 -15.29 -7.19
CA PRO A 289 -10.77 -16.64 -7.68
C PRO A 289 -12.20 -16.86 -8.18
N THR A 290 -13.18 -16.12 -7.68
CA THR A 290 -14.60 -16.24 -8.08
C THR A 290 -14.87 -15.86 -9.53
N MET A 291 -13.98 -15.10 -10.16
CA MET A 291 -14.12 -14.75 -11.58
C MET A 291 -13.63 -15.84 -12.54
N ILE A 292 -12.76 -16.75 -12.09
CA ILE A 292 -12.10 -17.76 -12.92
C ILE A 292 -13.11 -18.61 -13.71
N PRO A 293 -14.18 -19.18 -13.10
CA PRO A 293 -15.14 -19.97 -13.84
C PRO A 293 -15.83 -19.21 -14.98
N ALA A 294 -16.08 -17.91 -14.82
CA ALA A 294 -16.67 -17.09 -15.87
C ALA A 294 -15.71 -16.85 -17.03
N ILE A 295 -14.41 -16.67 -16.73
CA ILE A 295 -13.35 -16.52 -17.74
C ILE A 295 -13.17 -17.82 -18.52
N GLU A 296 -12.96 -18.94 -17.82
CA GLU A 296 -12.73 -20.26 -18.42
C GLU A 296 -13.92 -20.73 -19.28
N SER A 297 -15.13 -20.38 -18.87
CA SER A 297 -16.34 -20.68 -19.65
C SER A 297 -16.55 -19.76 -20.85
N GLY A 298 -15.71 -18.74 -21.04
CA GLY A 298 -15.81 -17.78 -22.15
C GLY A 298 -16.97 -16.78 -22.02
N TRP A 299 -17.31 -16.39 -20.80
CA TRP A 299 -18.27 -15.30 -20.55
C TRP A 299 -17.66 -13.93 -20.80
N VAL A 300 -16.38 -13.79 -20.51
CA VAL A 300 -15.68 -12.50 -20.47
C VAL A 300 -14.89 -12.30 -21.75
N GLU A 301 -15.15 -11.22 -22.47
CA GLU A 301 -14.45 -10.82 -23.68
C GLU A 301 -13.24 -9.92 -23.38
N SER A 302 -13.35 -9.07 -22.32
CA SER A 302 -12.24 -8.21 -21.90
C SER A 302 -12.23 -8.04 -20.39
N ILE A 303 -11.01 -7.95 -19.80
CA ILE A 303 -10.78 -7.72 -18.39
C ILE A 303 -9.83 -6.54 -18.25
N HIS A 304 -10.18 -5.62 -17.36
CA HIS A 304 -9.30 -4.59 -16.85
C HIS A 304 -9.18 -4.79 -15.35
N SER A 305 -8.05 -5.33 -14.94
CA SER A 305 -7.73 -5.55 -13.53
C SER A 305 -7.06 -4.32 -12.94
N PHE A 306 -7.45 -3.95 -11.72
CA PHE A 306 -6.77 -2.93 -10.93
C PHE A 306 -6.53 -3.47 -9.53
N GLY A 307 -5.34 -3.26 -9.02
CA GLY A 307 -4.90 -3.83 -7.75
C GLY A 307 -4.91 -5.37 -7.78
N GLY A 308 -4.25 -5.99 -6.85
CA GLY A 308 -4.47 -7.38 -6.59
C GLY A 308 -3.49 -8.39 -7.16
N GLU A 309 -3.78 -9.59 -6.80
CA GLU A 309 -2.88 -10.70 -6.57
C GLU A 309 -2.83 -11.71 -7.71
N VAL A 310 -3.64 -11.54 -8.72
CA VAL A 310 -3.73 -12.53 -9.80
C VAL A 310 -3.16 -11.91 -11.06
N GLY A 311 -1.86 -12.10 -11.21
CA GLY A 311 -1.16 -11.81 -12.45
C GLY A 311 -1.28 -12.96 -13.43
#